data_b2f58dc409794aebed79a2e8b5677763
#
_entry.id   b2f58dc409794aebed79a2e8b5677763
#
_cell.length_a   1.000
_cell.length_b   1.000
_cell.length_c   1.000
_cell.angle_alpha   90.00
_cell.angle_beta   90.00
_cell.angle_gamma   90.00
#
_symmetry.space_group_name_H-M   'P 1'
#
loop_
_entity.id
_entity.type
_entity.pdbx_description
1 polymer ?
#
loop_
_entity_poly.entity_id
_entity_poly.type
_entity_poly.pdbx_seq_one_letter_code
_entity_poly.pdbx_strand_id
1 'polypeptide(L)'
;MKKLIIFFALLSAAVSCSMFELDNFDGPNAEVTGNLYDIVTGEKVSIEAAQSQSFSWTTWSYVTSTKYGALVVNELGYVPPTWEGDPADYPQQVSDQYWLARFDGNYTNTRVFAGTYQFSTKKLPCYEPDSDKNTFVLKEGKNVMDIGVLPFCRIKDPKITYDAAAKKVIATFYVELGDPARANKISNVALCANTQLFVGCNNMNLAKDDAGSKAKNVQPGELITLEIDADPSRTPANANLFKYSTQDRYFRIAALAEGNGYNQASDKFYNFSPIFKVKADFSSVEEVQWDEVKWE
;
A
#
# COMPACT_ATOMS: atom_id res chain seq x y z
N MET A 1 46.66 19.76 -45.94
CA MET A 1 45.73 18.65 -45.59
C MET A 1 45.52 18.47 -44.09
N LYS A 2 46.57 18.41 -43.23
CA LYS A 2 46.41 18.23 -41.78
C LYS A 2 45.57 19.33 -41.09
N LYS A 3 45.68 20.60 -41.52
CA LYS A 3 44.93 21.72 -40.95
C LYS A 3 43.42 21.69 -41.32
N LEU A 4 43.07 21.13 -42.47
CA LEU A 4 41.68 20.99 -42.91
C LEU A 4 40.94 19.88 -42.14
N ILE A 5 41.65 18.79 -41.79
CA ILE A 5 41.12 17.68 -41.02
C ILE A 5 40.80 18.11 -39.58
N ILE A 6 41.66 18.96 -38.98
CA ILE A 6 41.43 19.48 -37.62
C ILE A 6 40.22 20.42 -37.59
N PHE A 7 40.01 21.22 -38.67
CA PHE A 7 38.84 22.10 -38.76
C PHE A 7 37.53 21.33 -38.90
N PHE A 8 37.53 20.26 -39.69
CA PHE A 8 36.36 19.38 -39.79
C PHE A 8 36.08 18.60 -38.50
N ALA A 9 37.10 18.16 -37.78
CA ALA A 9 36.94 17.49 -36.49
C ALA A 9 36.38 18.43 -35.39
N LEU A 10 36.77 19.70 -35.41
CA LEU A 10 36.24 20.72 -34.51
C LEU A 10 34.80 21.13 -34.86
N LEU A 11 34.43 21.18 -36.15
CA LEU A 11 33.03 21.40 -36.56
C LEU A 11 32.11 20.24 -36.19
N SER A 12 32.55 18.99 -36.33
CA SER A 12 31.76 17.84 -35.94
C SER A 12 31.59 17.73 -34.43
N ALA A 13 32.56 18.16 -33.63
CA ALA A 13 32.41 18.22 -32.17
C ALA A 13 31.46 19.33 -31.73
N ALA A 14 31.39 20.46 -32.43
CA ALA A 14 30.42 21.53 -32.13
C ALA A 14 28.99 21.18 -32.51
N VAL A 15 28.81 20.41 -33.58
CA VAL A 15 27.44 19.94 -33.97
C VAL A 15 26.97 18.77 -33.11
N SER A 16 27.89 17.97 -32.54
CA SER A 16 27.49 16.88 -31.66
C SER A 16 27.00 17.36 -30.29
N CYS A 17 27.42 18.54 -29.83
CA CYS A 17 26.93 19.10 -28.57
C CYS A 17 25.44 19.53 -28.62
N SER A 18 24.96 19.96 -29.80
CA SER A 18 23.53 20.31 -29.95
C SER A 18 22.61 19.12 -30.18
N MET A 19 23.18 17.96 -30.59
CA MET A 19 22.40 16.70 -30.69
C MET A 19 22.28 15.94 -29.36
N PHE A 20 22.98 16.39 -28.31
CA PHE A 20 22.91 15.91 -26.94
C PHE A 20 22.44 17.04 -26.01
N GLU A 21 21.56 17.92 -26.49
CA GLU A 21 20.75 18.68 -25.55
C GLU A 21 19.93 17.65 -24.78
N LEU A 22 20.45 17.31 -23.61
CA LEU A 22 19.68 16.64 -22.58
C LEU A 22 18.39 17.42 -22.42
N ASP A 23 17.30 16.70 -22.38
CA ASP A 23 15.98 17.18 -22.10
C ASP A 23 16.04 18.23 -20.96
N ASN A 24 15.98 19.51 -21.31
CA ASN A 24 16.11 20.63 -20.39
C ASN A 24 14.78 20.93 -19.68
N PHE A 25 13.88 19.95 -19.59
CA PHE A 25 12.71 20.10 -18.75
C PHE A 25 13.14 20.21 -17.29
N ASP A 26 12.63 21.22 -16.63
CA ASP A 26 12.82 21.35 -15.19
C ASP A 26 12.35 20.05 -14.51
N GLY A 27 13.20 19.53 -13.65
CA GLY A 27 12.87 18.32 -12.90
C GLY A 27 11.69 18.55 -11.93
N PRO A 28 11.13 17.49 -11.35
CA PRO A 28 10.11 17.61 -10.33
C PRO A 28 10.53 18.60 -9.25
N ASN A 29 9.66 19.57 -8.97
CA ASN A 29 9.93 20.70 -8.08
C ASN A 29 9.14 20.67 -6.78
N ALA A 30 8.40 19.58 -6.54
CA ALA A 30 7.62 19.37 -5.33
C ALA A 30 7.86 17.99 -4.74
N GLU A 31 7.60 17.86 -3.46
CA GLU A 31 7.52 16.63 -2.72
C GLU A 31 6.28 16.65 -1.83
N VAL A 32 5.69 15.50 -1.58
CA VAL A 32 4.52 15.35 -0.72
C VAL A 32 4.70 14.17 0.22
N THR A 33 4.28 14.37 1.46
CA THR A 33 4.12 13.32 2.46
C THR A 33 2.80 13.51 3.18
N GLY A 34 2.22 12.44 3.67
CA GLY A 34 0.98 12.50 4.42
C GLY A 34 0.56 11.14 4.92
N ASN A 35 -0.60 11.09 5.58
CA ASN A 35 -1.18 9.88 6.11
C ASN A 35 -2.60 9.71 5.58
N LEU A 36 -3.05 8.46 5.52
CA LEU A 36 -4.43 8.11 5.28
C LEU A 36 -5.15 7.98 6.62
N TYR A 37 -6.20 8.76 6.82
CA TYR A 37 -7.02 8.74 8.03
C TYR A 37 -8.44 8.29 7.73
N ASP A 38 -8.98 7.43 8.59
CA ASP A 38 -10.41 7.14 8.59
C ASP A 38 -11.21 8.38 9.00
N ILE A 39 -12.08 8.86 8.11
CA ILE A 39 -12.89 10.08 8.35
C ILE A 39 -13.89 9.96 9.51
N VAL A 40 -14.16 8.73 9.99
CA VAL A 40 -15.11 8.49 11.09
C VAL A 40 -14.38 8.45 12.42
N THR A 41 -13.24 7.77 12.50
CA THR A 41 -12.50 7.59 13.77
C THR A 41 -11.36 8.56 13.96
N GLY A 42 -10.84 9.15 12.88
CA GLY A 42 -9.63 9.96 12.91
C GLY A 42 -8.33 9.15 13.09
N GLU A 43 -8.43 7.80 13.08
CA GLU A 43 -7.28 6.92 13.20
C GLU A 43 -6.61 6.68 11.84
N LYS A 44 -5.31 6.41 11.85
CA LYS A 44 -4.58 6.04 10.62
C LYS A 44 -5.08 4.71 10.07
N VAL A 45 -5.23 4.64 8.75
CA VAL A 45 -5.65 3.42 8.07
C VAL A 45 -4.44 2.57 7.75
N SER A 46 -4.39 1.40 8.36
CA SER A 46 -3.32 0.41 8.15
C SER A 46 -3.49 -0.28 6.79
N ILE A 47 -2.48 -0.19 5.93
CA ILE A 47 -2.55 -0.63 4.54
C ILE A 47 -1.61 -1.83 4.29
N GLU A 48 -1.93 -2.67 3.34
CA GLU A 48 -1.00 -3.62 2.73
C GLU A 48 -0.75 -3.17 1.30
N ALA A 49 0.50 -2.87 0.97
CA ALA A 49 0.89 -2.54 -0.39
C ALA A 49 1.48 -3.76 -1.09
N ALA A 50 1.09 -4.00 -2.34
CA ALA A 50 1.69 -5.01 -3.17
C ALA A 50 1.95 -4.52 -4.58
N GLN A 51 3.17 -4.75 -5.01
CA GLN A 51 3.60 -4.58 -6.39
C GLN A 51 3.94 -5.94 -6.97
N SER A 52 3.62 -6.16 -8.23
CA SER A 52 4.12 -7.30 -8.99
C SER A 52 5.10 -6.82 -10.04
N GLN A 53 6.20 -7.54 -10.17
CA GLN A 53 7.12 -7.37 -11.28
C GLN A 53 6.93 -8.51 -12.26
N SER A 54 6.80 -8.19 -13.53
CA SER A 54 6.79 -9.15 -14.62
C SER A 54 7.80 -8.75 -15.68
N PHE A 55 8.50 -9.72 -16.24
CA PHE A 55 9.38 -9.44 -17.38
C PHE A 55 8.53 -9.28 -18.64
N SER A 56 8.63 -8.12 -19.27
CA SER A 56 7.99 -7.86 -20.56
C SER A 56 8.92 -8.23 -21.69
N TRP A 57 8.56 -9.26 -22.45
CA TRP A 57 9.28 -9.70 -23.65
C TRP A 57 9.21 -8.67 -24.80
N THR A 58 8.18 -7.82 -24.80
CA THR A 58 8.00 -6.78 -25.81
C THR A 58 8.99 -5.62 -25.63
N THR A 59 9.23 -5.22 -24.37
CA THR A 59 10.13 -4.11 -24.03
C THR A 59 11.49 -4.59 -23.51
N TRP A 60 11.69 -5.89 -23.36
CA TRP A 60 12.89 -6.49 -22.77
C TRP A 60 13.26 -5.86 -21.42
N SER A 61 12.26 -5.58 -20.61
CA SER A 61 12.43 -4.94 -19.30
C SER A 61 11.46 -5.51 -18.26
N TYR A 62 11.79 -5.30 -16.99
CA TYR A 62 10.84 -5.58 -15.91
C TYR A 62 9.81 -4.47 -15.82
N VAL A 63 8.53 -4.85 -15.91
CA VAL A 63 7.40 -3.96 -15.69
C VAL A 63 6.90 -4.17 -14.26
N THR A 64 6.89 -3.10 -13.48
CA THR A 64 6.31 -3.09 -12.14
C THR A 64 4.87 -2.60 -12.23
N SER A 65 3.93 -3.38 -11.75
CA SER A 65 2.54 -2.97 -11.66
C SER A 65 2.08 -2.95 -10.20
N THR A 66 1.44 -1.87 -9.79
CA THR A 66 0.84 -1.76 -8.46
C THR A 66 -0.52 -2.44 -8.46
N LYS A 67 -0.66 -3.51 -7.67
CA LYS A 67 -1.92 -4.24 -7.54
C LYS A 67 -2.87 -3.54 -6.58
N TYR A 68 -2.39 -3.20 -5.40
CA TYR A 68 -3.15 -2.55 -4.33
C TYR A 68 -2.21 -1.82 -3.36
N GLY A 69 -2.80 -1.07 -2.44
CA GLY A 69 -2.07 -0.34 -1.41
C GLY A 69 -1.50 1.00 -1.90
N ALA A 70 -2.14 1.64 -2.88
CA ALA A 70 -1.72 2.94 -3.38
C ALA A 70 -2.90 3.88 -3.58
N LEU A 71 -2.70 5.16 -3.31
CA LEU A 71 -3.49 6.21 -3.91
C LEU A 71 -3.22 6.23 -5.41
N VAL A 72 -4.26 6.30 -6.20
CA VAL A 72 -4.13 6.57 -7.63
C VAL A 72 -4.31 8.06 -7.83
N VAL A 73 -3.32 8.72 -8.39
CA VAL A 73 -3.27 10.17 -8.48
C VAL A 73 -3.05 10.59 -9.94
N ASN A 74 -3.81 11.58 -10.36
CA ASN A 74 -3.74 12.14 -11.71
C ASN A 74 -3.47 13.64 -11.62
N GLU A 75 -2.55 14.14 -12.39
CA GLU A 75 -2.33 15.57 -12.56
C GLU A 75 -3.41 16.14 -13.49
N LEU A 76 -3.97 17.28 -13.10
CA LEU A 76 -5.01 17.97 -13.85
C LEU A 76 -4.43 19.21 -14.52
N GLY A 77 -4.88 19.46 -15.77
CA GLY A 77 -4.54 20.69 -16.49
C GLY A 77 -3.09 20.77 -16.98
N TYR A 78 -2.35 19.66 -17.00
CA TYR A 78 -1.01 19.66 -17.59
C TYR A 78 -1.07 19.91 -19.08
N VAL A 79 -0.33 20.92 -19.53
CA VAL A 79 -0.12 21.24 -20.95
C VAL A 79 1.39 21.30 -21.18
N PRO A 80 1.96 20.47 -22.07
CA PRO A 80 3.40 20.50 -22.30
C PRO A 80 3.83 21.81 -22.94
N PRO A 81 5.03 22.31 -22.62
CA PRO A 81 5.56 23.55 -23.19
C PRO A 81 5.66 23.55 -24.73
N THR A 82 5.67 22.36 -25.33
CA THR A 82 5.72 22.19 -26.79
C THR A 82 4.36 22.30 -27.47
N TRP A 83 3.26 22.47 -26.70
CA TRP A 83 1.92 22.66 -27.27
C TRP A 83 1.77 24.08 -27.80
N GLU A 84 1.52 24.21 -29.11
CA GLU A 84 1.38 25.50 -29.79
C GLU A 84 -0.10 25.98 -29.92
N GLY A 85 -1.06 25.14 -29.50
CA GLY A 85 -2.48 25.44 -29.52
C GLY A 85 -2.99 26.13 -28.25
N ASP A 86 -4.30 26.38 -28.18
CA ASP A 86 -4.93 26.85 -26.92
C ASP A 86 -4.73 25.76 -25.84
N PRO A 87 -4.21 26.12 -24.65
CA PRO A 87 -4.09 25.17 -23.52
C PRO A 87 -5.40 24.46 -23.18
N ALA A 88 -6.56 25.09 -23.40
CA ALA A 88 -7.86 24.48 -23.16
C ALA A 88 -8.18 23.32 -24.15
N ASP A 89 -7.59 23.35 -25.33
CA ASP A 89 -7.80 22.34 -26.38
C ASP A 89 -6.80 21.17 -26.26
N TYR A 90 -5.84 21.23 -25.32
CA TYR A 90 -4.90 20.12 -25.14
C TYR A 90 -5.62 18.87 -24.65
N PRO A 91 -5.54 17.74 -25.42
CA PRO A 91 -6.19 16.51 -24.99
C PRO A 91 -5.52 15.99 -23.72
N GLN A 92 -6.21 16.11 -22.59
CA GLN A 92 -5.71 15.67 -21.30
C GLN A 92 -5.46 14.16 -21.33
N GLN A 93 -4.20 13.77 -21.36
CA GLN A 93 -3.79 12.39 -21.17
C GLN A 93 -3.62 12.15 -19.67
N VAL A 94 -4.69 11.66 -19.05
CA VAL A 94 -4.65 11.30 -17.63
C VAL A 94 -3.86 10.00 -17.48
N SER A 95 -2.68 10.08 -16.90
CA SER A 95 -1.86 8.91 -16.58
C SER A 95 -1.91 8.64 -15.08
N ASP A 96 -2.36 7.44 -14.71
CA ASP A 96 -2.40 7.03 -13.31
C ASP A 96 -0.98 7.00 -12.71
N GLN A 97 -0.74 7.84 -11.72
CA GLN A 97 0.40 7.73 -10.81
C GLN A 97 -0.02 6.91 -9.59
N TYR A 98 0.88 6.08 -9.07
CA TYR A 98 0.61 5.24 -7.92
C TYR A 98 1.47 5.66 -6.73
N TRP A 99 0.85 6.32 -5.75
CA TRP A 99 1.53 6.73 -4.52
C TRP A 99 1.31 5.65 -3.47
N LEU A 100 2.34 4.83 -3.24
CA LEU A 100 2.25 3.70 -2.33
C LEU A 100 2.04 4.16 -0.89
N ALA A 101 1.01 3.62 -0.27
CA ALA A 101 0.79 3.75 1.17
C ALA A 101 1.54 2.63 1.90
N ARG A 102 2.19 2.99 3.00
CA ARG A 102 2.91 2.05 3.87
C ARG A 102 1.94 1.35 4.83
N PHE A 103 2.45 0.38 5.56
CA PHE A 103 1.67 -0.40 6.53
C PHE A 103 1.06 0.45 7.65
N ASP A 104 1.62 1.60 7.95
CA ASP A 104 1.14 2.60 8.91
C ASP A 104 0.23 3.68 8.30
N GLY A 105 -0.15 3.52 7.03
CA GLY A 105 -0.97 4.49 6.31
C GLY A 105 -0.21 5.73 5.82
N ASN A 106 1.09 5.84 6.07
CA ASN A 106 1.90 6.93 5.56
C ASN A 106 2.19 6.75 4.07
N TYR A 107 2.22 7.84 3.32
CA TYR A 107 2.67 7.85 1.94
C TYR A 107 3.65 9.01 1.69
N THR A 108 4.53 8.83 0.72
CA THR A 108 5.53 9.83 0.34
C THR A 108 5.81 9.75 -1.15
N ASN A 109 5.84 10.90 -1.82
CA ASN A 109 6.38 11.03 -3.16
C ASN A 109 7.32 12.24 -3.20
N THR A 110 8.59 12.00 -3.48
CA THR A 110 9.65 13.03 -3.53
C THR A 110 9.93 13.54 -4.93
N ARG A 111 9.19 13.07 -5.93
CA ARG A 111 9.38 13.42 -7.34
C ARG A 111 8.03 13.70 -7.99
N VAL A 112 7.46 14.85 -7.66
CA VAL A 112 6.18 15.31 -8.19
C VAL A 112 6.30 16.77 -8.60
N PHE A 113 5.52 17.22 -9.56
CA PHE A 113 5.46 18.63 -9.95
C PHE A 113 4.49 19.39 -9.05
N ALA A 114 4.72 20.67 -8.87
CA ALA A 114 3.70 21.57 -8.31
C ALA A 114 2.54 21.67 -9.31
N GLY A 115 1.30 21.53 -8.83
CA GLY A 115 0.13 21.52 -9.72
C GLY A 115 -1.14 21.08 -9.00
N THR A 116 -2.22 20.96 -9.77
CA THR A 116 -3.50 20.45 -9.29
C THR A 116 -3.62 18.97 -9.60
N TYR A 117 -4.06 18.21 -8.61
CA TYR A 117 -4.17 16.78 -8.69
C TYR A 117 -5.56 16.29 -8.28
N GLN A 118 -5.94 15.14 -8.82
CA GLN A 118 -7.09 14.38 -8.38
C GLN A 118 -6.64 13.00 -7.91
N PHE A 119 -7.20 12.52 -6.80
CA PHE A 119 -6.91 11.17 -6.31
C PHE A 119 -8.14 10.27 -6.33
N SER A 120 -7.87 8.97 -6.38
CA SER A 120 -8.84 7.88 -6.30
C SER A 120 -8.33 6.81 -5.35
N THR A 121 -9.23 6.18 -4.63
CA THR A 121 -8.95 5.09 -3.69
C THR A 121 -9.15 3.71 -4.32
N LYS A 122 -9.31 3.61 -5.64
CA LYS A 122 -9.56 2.35 -6.38
C LYS A 122 -8.54 1.23 -6.15
N LYS A 123 -7.39 1.54 -5.57
CA LYS A 123 -6.34 0.59 -5.19
C LYS A 123 -6.14 0.48 -3.67
N LEU A 124 -7.06 1.04 -2.88
CA LEU A 124 -7.07 0.98 -1.42
C LEU A 124 -8.28 0.20 -0.91
N PRO A 125 -8.24 -0.34 0.31
CA PRO A 125 -9.40 -0.98 0.95
C PRO A 125 -10.40 0.06 1.48
N CYS A 126 -10.75 1.04 0.64
CA CYS A 126 -11.56 2.20 0.99
C CYS A 126 -12.56 2.50 -0.13
N TYR A 127 -13.70 3.09 0.24
CA TYR A 127 -14.66 3.60 -0.73
C TYR A 127 -14.09 4.80 -1.48
N GLU A 128 -14.47 4.91 -2.76
CA GLU A 128 -14.12 6.10 -3.53
C GLU A 128 -14.72 7.35 -2.89
N PRO A 129 -13.94 8.44 -2.80
CA PRO A 129 -14.44 9.71 -2.31
C PRO A 129 -15.43 10.34 -3.31
N ASP A 130 -16.24 11.27 -2.83
CA ASP A 130 -17.07 12.10 -3.70
C ASP A 130 -16.16 12.92 -4.63
N SER A 131 -16.62 13.13 -5.87
CA SER A 131 -15.81 13.76 -6.93
C SER A 131 -15.43 15.24 -6.64
N ASP A 132 -16.15 15.89 -5.74
CA ASP A 132 -15.88 17.26 -5.28
C ASP A 132 -14.87 17.33 -4.12
N LYS A 133 -14.49 16.19 -3.54
CA LYS A 133 -13.60 16.09 -2.37
C LYS A 133 -12.26 15.39 -2.65
N ASN A 134 -11.98 15.08 -3.91
CA ASN A 134 -10.82 14.30 -4.29
C ASN A 134 -9.76 15.08 -5.07
N THR A 135 -9.82 16.41 -5.04
CA THR A 135 -8.82 17.29 -5.67
C THR A 135 -7.98 18.03 -4.63
N PHE A 136 -6.72 18.28 -4.98
CA PHE A 136 -5.79 19.01 -4.14
C PHE A 136 -4.73 19.74 -4.98
N VAL A 137 -4.02 20.69 -4.35
CA VAL A 137 -2.96 21.47 -5.00
C VAL A 137 -1.65 21.25 -4.27
N LEU A 138 -0.60 20.89 -5.01
CA LEU A 138 0.78 20.88 -4.52
C LEU A 138 1.48 22.19 -4.92
N LYS A 139 2.15 22.78 -3.95
CA LYS A 139 3.06 23.92 -4.17
C LYS A 139 4.48 23.42 -4.37
N GLU A 140 5.34 24.26 -4.94
CA GLU A 140 6.77 23.98 -4.99
C GLU A 140 7.35 23.71 -3.59
N GLY A 141 8.32 22.78 -3.54
CA GLY A 141 8.95 22.35 -2.30
C GLY A 141 8.13 21.30 -1.54
N LYS A 142 8.20 21.34 -0.21
CA LYS A 142 7.62 20.33 0.68
C LYS A 142 6.15 20.59 0.96
N ASN A 143 5.33 19.56 0.75
CA ASN A 143 3.92 19.56 1.08
C ASN A 143 3.63 18.46 2.11
N VAL A 144 2.83 18.78 3.12
CA VAL A 144 2.25 17.81 4.04
C VAL A 144 0.76 17.77 3.79
N MET A 145 0.24 16.59 3.42
CA MET A 145 -1.15 16.42 3.03
C MET A 145 -1.72 15.13 3.57
N ASP A 146 -2.53 15.22 4.59
CA ASP A 146 -3.28 14.08 5.10
C ASP A 146 -4.58 13.93 4.31
N ILE A 147 -4.93 12.68 3.99
CA ILE A 147 -6.12 12.35 3.20
C ILE A 147 -7.09 11.54 4.05
N GLY A 148 -8.31 12.07 4.17
CA GLY A 148 -9.43 11.34 4.77
C GLY A 148 -10.00 10.30 3.81
N VAL A 149 -10.13 9.05 4.28
CA VAL A 149 -10.70 7.93 3.52
C VAL A 149 -11.77 7.22 4.35
N LEU A 150 -12.69 6.55 3.70
CA LEU A 150 -13.69 5.70 4.36
C LEU A 150 -13.35 4.23 4.10
N PRO A 151 -12.79 3.49 5.08
CA PRO A 151 -12.47 2.07 4.91
C PRO A 151 -13.71 1.22 4.63
N PHE A 152 -13.56 0.09 3.94
CA PHE A 152 -14.65 -0.87 3.73
C PHE A 152 -15.14 -1.48 5.04
N CYS A 153 -14.22 -1.74 5.96
CA CYS A 153 -14.53 -2.18 7.32
C CYS A 153 -13.40 -1.76 8.29
N ARG A 154 -13.67 -1.86 9.59
CA ARG A 154 -12.77 -1.53 10.68
C ARG A 154 -12.60 -2.74 11.58
N ILE A 155 -11.36 -3.01 11.97
CA ILE A 155 -11.06 -3.98 13.02
C ILE A 155 -10.98 -3.19 14.33
N LYS A 156 -11.86 -3.53 15.27
CA LYS A 156 -11.97 -2.86 16.56
C LYS A 156 -11.45 -3.74 17.69
N ASP A 157 -10.80 -3.10 18.64
CA ASP A 157 -10.25 -3.72 19.87
C ASP A 157 -9.40 -4.97 19.59
N PRO A 158 -8.47 -4.94 18.62
CA PRO A 158 -7.66 -6.10 18.29
C PRO A 158 -6.74 -6.45 19.46
N LYS A 159 -6.77 -7.70 19.87
CA LYS A 159 -5.89 -8.21 20.93
C LYS A 159 -5.28 -9.53 20.49
N ILE A 160 -3.97 -9.64 20.65
CA ILE A 160 -3.22 -10.88 20.40
C ILE A 160 -2.61 -11.34 21.71
N THR A 161 -2.77 -12.63 22.01
CA THR A 161 -2.26 -13.27 23.23
C THR A 161 -1.63 -14.61 22.89
N TYR A 162 -0.79 -15.12 23.76
CA TYR A 162 -0.26 -16.48 23.69
C TYR A 162 -0.77 -17.31 24.87
N ASP A 163 -1.40 -18.42 24.57
CA ASP A 163 -1.79 -19.44 25.54
C ASP A 163 -0.67 -20.50 25.63
N ALA A 164 0.08 -20.46 26.71
CA ALA A 164 1.21 -21.39 26.92
C ALA A 164 0.76 -22.83 27.17
N ALA A 165 -0.42 -23.06 27.74
CA ALA A 165 -0.93 -24.40 28.01
C ALA A 165 -1.44 -25.05 26.72
N ALA A 166 -2.16 -24.32 25.91
CA ALA A 166 -2.64 -24.78 24.61
C ALA A 166 -1.56 -24.71 23.52
N LYS A 167 -0.50 -23.92 23.73
CA LYS A 167 0.52 -23.54 22.74
C LYS A 167 -0.10 -22.89 21.51
N LYS A 168 -0.94 -21.89 21.71
CA LYS A 168 -1.65 -21.19 20.65
C LYS A 168 -1.44 -19.69 20.73
N VAL A 169 -1.31 -19.04 19.57
CA VAL A 169 -1.49 -17.61 19.46
C VAL A 169 -2.95 -17.35 19.15
N ILE A 170 -3.59 -16.51 19.96
CA ILE A 170 -5.03 -16.24 19.90
C ILE A 170 -5.23 -14.75 19.62
N ALA A 171 -6.03 -14.45 18.61
CA ALA A 171 -6.50 -13.11 18.27
C ALA A 171 -7.99 -12.98 18.63
N THR A 172 -8.34 -11.93 19.36
CA THR A 172 -9.74 -11.55 19.63
C THR A 172 -9.98 -10.12 19.14
N PHE A 173 -11.11 -9.87 18.50
CA PHE A 173 -11.43 -8.58 17.90
C PHE A 173 -12.90 -8.51 17.49
N TYR A 174 -13.35 -7.31 17.11
CA TYR A 174 -14.62 -7.08 16.44
C TYR A 174 -14.37 -6.54 15.04
N VAL A 175 -15.35 -6.66 14.14
CA VAL A 175 -15.32 -5.99 12.83
C VAL A 175 -16.59 -5.20 12.64
N GLU A 176 -16.45 -3.95 12.23
CA GLU A 176 -17.54 -3.06 11.86
C GLU A 176 -17.48 -2.76 10.37
N LEU A 177 -18.62 -2.62 9.71
CA LEU A 177 -18.68 -2.12 8.33
C LEU A 177 -18.32 -0.63 8.29
N GLY A 178 -17.56 -0.22 7.31
CA GLY A 178 -17.21 1.17 7.10
C GLY A 178 -18.43 2.03 6.78
N ASP A 179 -19.27 1.51 5.89
CA ASP A 179 -20.57 2.08 5.54
C ASP A 179 -21.59 0.92 5.37
N PRO A 180 -22.50 0.72 6.32
CA PRO A 180 -23.52 -0.33 6.23
C PRO A 180 -24.48 -0.20 5.04
N ALA A 181 -24.60 0.98 4.43
CA ALA A 181 -25.40 1.18 3.24
C ALA A 181 -24.71 0.68 1.96
N ARG A 182 -23.38 0.62 1.97
CA ARG A 182 -22.56 0.22 0.81
C ARG A 182 -22.06 -1.21 0.88
N ALA A 183 -21.74 -1.71 2.06
CA ALA A 183 -21.34 -3.11 2.28
C ALA A 183 -22.38 -3.81 3.16
N ASN A 184 -22.60 -5.09 2.93
CA ASN A 184 -23.67 -5.84 3.63
C ASN A 184 -23.15 -6.99 4.49
N LYS A 185 -21.87 -7.36 4.38
CA LYS A 185 -21.29 -8.46 5.16
C LYS A 185 -19.77 -8.40 5.24
N ILE A 186 -19.23 -9.11 6.22
CA ILE A 186 -17.81 -9.44 6.32
C ILE A 186 -17.63 -10.86 5.80
N SER A 187 -17.10 -11.00 4.59
CA SER A 187 -16.99 -12.30 3.92
C SER A 187 -15.86 -13.17 4.46
N ASN A 188 -14.79 -12.52 4.93
CA ASN A 188 -13.63 -13.24 5.42
C ASN A 188 -12.87 -12.42 6.46
N VAL A 189 -12.36 -13.08 7.47
CA VAL A 189 -11.35 -12.57 8.40
C VAL A 189 -10.20 -13.56 8.49
N ALA A 190 -9.00 -13.06 8.71
CA ALA A 190 -7.79 -13.89 8.80
C ALA A 190 -6.81 -13.33 9.83
N LEU A 191 -6.17 -14.22 10.58
CA LEU A 191 -4.99 -13.93 11.38
C LEU A 191 -3.77 -14.27 10.53
N CYS A 192 -3.11 -13.23 10.02
CA CYS A 192 -1.89 -13.34 9.23
C CYS A 192 -0.69 -13.43 10.16
N ALA A 193 0.31 -14.24 9.82
CA ALA A 193 1.50 -14.43 10.61
C ALA A 193 2.75 -14.58 9.75
N ASN A 194 3.87 -13.99 10.17
CA ASN A 194 5.17 -14.12 9.52
C ASN A 194 6.31 -13.88 10.50
N THR A 195 7.51 -14.29 10.13
CA THR A 195 8.77 -13.93 10.82
C THR A 195 9.30 -12.56 10.37
N GLN A 196 8.65 -11.92 9.42
CA GLN A 196 9.00 -10.59 8.93
C GLN A 196 7.92 -9.57 9.30
N LEU A 197 8.35 -8.34 9.55
CA LEU A 197 7.48 -7.23 9.97
C LEU A 197 6.31 -6.96 9.01
N PHE A 198 6.56 -7.06 7.69
CA PHE A 198 5.56 -6.72 6.67
C PHE A 198 4.59 -7.88 6.43
N VAL A 199 3.88 -8.28 7.47
CA VAL A 199 2.88 -9.35 7.41
C VAL A 199 1.56 -8.83 6.85
N GLY A 200 0.93 -9.62 5.99
CA GLY A 200 -0.36 -9.29 5.39
C GLY A 200 -1.05 -10.51 4.79
N CYS A 201 -2.22 -10.31 4.24
CA CYS A 201 -3.05 -11.39 3.71
C CYS A 201 -2.58 -11.89 2.33
N ASN A 202 -2.06 -10.97 1.53
CA ASN A 202 -1.56 -11.25 0.18
C ASN A 202 -0.04 -11.39 0.14
N ASN A 203 0.65 -10.75 1.09
CA ASN A 203 2.09 -10.79 1.22
C ASN A 203 2.48 -11.54 2.50
N MET A 204 3.40 -12.48 2.38
CA MET A 204 4.12 -13.07 3.51
C MET A 204 3.24 -13.70 4.60
N ASN A 205 2.09 -14.28 4.23
CA ASN A 205 1.25 -15.01 5.17
C ASN A 205 1.65 -16.49 5.24
N LEU A 206 2.39 -16.88 6.25
CA LEU A 206 2.84 -18.27 6.45
C LEU A 206 1.77 -19.16 7.12
N ALA A 207 0.80 -18.56 7.81
CA ALA A 207 -0.27 -19.30 8.50
C ALA A 207 -1.56 -19.42 7.68
N LYS A 208 -1.53 -19.11 6.38
CA LYS A 208 -2.72 -19.08 5.52
C LYS A 208 -3.50 -20.40 5.44
N ASP A 209 -2.85 -21.51 5.67
CA ASP A 209 -3.43 -22.85 5.56
C ASP A 209 -3.84 -23.44 6.92
N ASP A 210 -3.64 -22.71 8.03
CA ASP A 210 -4.13 -23.08 9.35
C ASP A 210 -5.62 -22.85 9.44
N ALA A 211 -6.38 -23.90 9.75
CA ALA A 211 -7.84 -23.87 9.80
C ALA A 211 -8.39 -22.89 10.86
N GLY A 212 -7.66 -22.72 11.98
CA GLY A 212 -8.04 -21.80 13.05
C GLY A 212 -7.76 -20.33 12.73
N SER A 213 -6.93 -20.06 11.75
CA SER A 213 -6.51 -18.70 11.41
C SER A 213 -7.49 -17.92 10.56
N LYS A 214 -8.65 -18.49 10.19
CA LYS A 214 -9.64 -17.87 9.29
C LYS A 214 -11.06 -18.17 9.71
N ALA A 215 -11.94 -17.19 9.49
CA ALA A 215 -13.39 -17.39 9.55
C ALA A 215 -14.06 -16.69 8.36
N LYS A 216 -15.20 -17.23 7.94
CA LYS A 216 -16.00 -16.70 6.82
C LYS A 216 -17.38 -16.27 7.29
N ASN A 217 -17.94 -15.28 6.60
CA ASN A 217 -19.29 -14.79 6.83
C ASN A 217 -19.56 -14.44 8.30
N VAL A 218 -18.61 -13.75 8.92
CA VAL A 218 -18.75 -13.30 10.31
C VAL A 218 -19.74 -12.13 10.40
N GLN A 219 -20.43 -12.03 11.52
CA GLN A 219 -21.37 -10.95 11.72
C GLN A 219 -20.64 -9.69 12.21
N PRO A 220 -20.92 -8.52 11.63
CA PRO A 220 -20.39 -7.26 12.15
C PRO A 220 -20.81 -7.04 13.61
N GLY A 221 -19.87 -6.58 14.44
CA GLY A 221 -20.11 -6.28 15.86
C GLY A 221 -20.08 -7.48 16.81
N GLU A 222 -19.92 -8.71 16.30
CA GLU A 222 -19.71 -9.89 17.16
C GLU A 222 -18.23 -10.09 17.50
N LEU A 223 -17.96 -10.64 18.69
CA LEU A 223 -16.60 -11.01 19.09
C LEU A 223 -16.10 -12.19 18.25
N ILE A 224 -15.01 -11.98 17.57
CA ILE A 224 -14.36 -12.98 16.71
C ILE A 224 -13.11 -13.48 17.44
N THR A 225 -12.89 -14.79 17.41
CA THR A 225 -11.67 -15.42 17.90
C THR A 225 -11.04 -16.23 16.78
N LEU A 226 -9.76 -15.98 16.51
CA LEU A 226 -8.93 -16.75 15.58
C LEU A 226 -7.71 -17.28 16.32
N GLU A 227 -7.23 -18.46 15.92
CA GLU A 227 -6.13 -19.14 16.57
C GLU A 227 -5.11 -19.64 15.56
N ILE A 228 -3.83 -19.62 15.93
CA ILE A 228 -2.74 -20.29 15.20
C ILE A 228 -2.05 -21.22 16.18
N ASP A 229 -1.94 -22.50 15.80
CA ASP A 229 -1.19 -23.48 16.58
C ASP A 229 0.31 -23.17 16.50
N ALA A 230 0.90 -22.88 17.65
CA ALA A 230 2.33 -22.55 17.77
C ALA A 230 3.22 -23.81 17.99
N ASP A 231 2.62 -25.01 18.09
CA ASP A 231 3.35 -26.25 18.15
C ASP A 231 3.63 -26.81 16.74
N PRO A 232 4.89 -26.73 16.26
CA PRO A 232 5.21 -27.17 14.90
C PRO A 232 5.03 -28.69 14.69
N SER A 233 4.91 -29.45 15.76
CA SER A 233 4.65 -30.89 15.68
C SER A 233 3.20 -31.22 15.34
N ARG A 234 2.27 -30.32 15.67
CA ARG A 234 0.83 -30.50 15.43
C ARG A 234 0.36 -29.95 14.09
N THR A 235 0.98 -28.88 13.62
CA THR A 235 0.56 -28.21 12.38
C THR A 235 1.77 -28.00 11.46
N PRO A 236 2.05 -28.94 10.54
CA PRO A 236 3.19 -28.84 9.61
C PRO A 236 3.18 -27.54 8.78
N ALA A 237 2.00 -27.00 8.45
CA ALA A 237 1.88 -25.74 7.73
C ALA A 237 2.52 -24.56 8.48
N ASN A 238 2.51 -24.60 9.82
CA ASN A 238 3.10 -23.58 10.68
C ASN A 238 4.54 -23.90 11.10
N ALA A 239 5.05 -25.07 10.72
CA ALA A 239 6.39 -25.50 11.13
C ALA A 239 7.47 -24.45 10.78
N ASN A 240 7.36 -23.80 9.62
CA ASN A 240 8.31 -22.76 9.22
C ASN A 240 8.18 -21.49 10.06
N LEU A 241 6.98 -21.13 10.50
CA LEU A 241 6.73 -19.96 11.34
C LEU A 241 7.33 -20.13 12.73
N PHE A 242 7.23 -21.32 13.33
CA PHE A 242 7.66 -21.60 14.71
C PHE A 242 8.94 -22.41 14.81
N LYS A 243 9.55 -22.77 13.68
CA LYS A 243 10.76 -23.60 13.61
C LYS A 243 11.95 -23.01 14.37
N TYR A 244 12.13 -21.68 14.29
CA TYR A 244 13.27 -21.02 14.88
C TYR A 244 12.86 -20.30 16.17
N SER A 245 13.30 -20.83 17.29
CA SER A 245 12.97 -20.28 18.64
C SER A 245 13.59 -18.92 18.94
N THR A 246 14.52 -18.46 18.11
CA THR A 246 15.23 -17.18 18.30
C THR A 246 14.63 -16.03 17.50
N GLN A 247 13.61 -16.29 16.69
CA GLN A 247 13.00 -15.26 15.84
C GLN A 247 11.68 -14.77 16.44
N ASP A 248 11.54 -13.46 16.54
CA ASP A 248 10.25 -12.82 16.80
C ASP A 248 9.29 -13.11 15.64
N ARG A 249 8.00 -13.07 15.90
CA ARG A 249 6.93 -13.28 14.93
C ARG A 249 5.99 -12.11 14.94
N TYR A 250 5.47 -11.80 13.75
CA TYR A 250 4.56 -10.68 13.56
C TYR A 250 3.19 -11.21 13.13
N PHE A 251 2.17 -10.66 13.75
CA PHE A 251 0.78 -11.04 13.53
C PHE A 251 -0.03 -9.81 13.15
N ARG A 252 -1.01 -10.02 12.28
CA ARG A 252 -1.90 -8.96 11.83
C ARG A 252 -3.26 -9.54 11.50
N ILE A 253 -4.32 -8.88 11.91
CA ILE A 253 -5.68 -9.28 11.58
C ILE A 253 -6.07 -8.61 10.27
N ALA A 254 -6.71 -9.37 9.37
CA ALA A 254 -7.23 -8.90 8.10
C ALA A 254 -8.73 -9.14 8.04
N ALA A 255 -9.50 -8.20 7.50
CA ALA A 255 -10.93 -8.32 7.29
C ALA A 255 -11.31 -7.89 5.87
N LEU A 256 -12.21 -8.65 5.24
CA LEU A 256 -12.71 -8.42 3.89
C LEU A 256 -14.22 -8.18 3.94
N ALA A 257 -14.64 -6.95 3.70
CA ALA A 257 -16.02 -6.61 3.50
C ALA A 257 -16.42 -6.81 2.03
N GLU A 258 -17.64 -7.27 1.78
CA GLU A 258 -18.22 -7.44 0.45
C GLU A 258 -19.53 -6.68 0.32
N GLY A 259 -19.78 -6.14 -0.86
CA GLY A 259 -21.04 -5.50 -1.24
C GLY A 259 -20.86 -4.46 -2.33
N ASN A 260 -21.90 -4.22 -3.10
CA ASN A 260 -22.05 -3.12 -4.05
C ASN A 260 -20.90 -2.94 -5.07
N GLY A 261 -20.34 -4.04 -5.55
CA GLY A 261 -19.29 -4.03 -6.59
C GLY A 261 -17.85 -3.84 -6.09
N TYR A 262 -17.66 -3.60 -4.80
CA TYR A 262 -16.35 -3.57 -4.18
C TYR A 262 -15.87 -4.99 -3.85
N ASN A 263 -14.54 -5.18 -3.85
CA ASN A 263 -13.91 -6.49 -3.59
C ASN A 263 -14.38 -7.60 -4.54
N GLN A 264 -14.32 -7.34 -5.83
CA GLN A 264 -14.60 -8.37 -6.85
C GLN A 264 -13.63 -9.55 -6.73
N ALA A 265 -14.02 -10.70 -7.30
CA ALA A 265 -13.33 -11.98 -7.11
C ALA A 265 -11.83 -11.97 -7.48
N SER A 266 -11.38 -11.06 -8.33
CA SER A 266 -9.98 -10.93 -8.76
C SER A 266 -9.11 -10.07 -7.84
N ASP A 267 -9.70 -9.05 -7.18
CA ASP A 267 -8.96 -8.07 -6.41
C ASP A 267 -9.57 -7.94 -5.00
N LYS A 268 -8.94 -8.58 -4.03
CA LYS A 268 -9.40 -8.57 -2.63
C LYS A 268 -8.62 -7.52 -1.84
N PHE A 269 -9.32 -6.46 -1.47
CA PHE A 269 -8.77 -5.38 -0.65
C PHE A 269 -9.17 -5.60 0.81
N TYR A 270 -8.22 -6.07 1.61
CA TYR A 270 -8.41 -6.27 3.04
C TYR A 270 -8.13 -5.00 3.82
N ASN A 271 -8.96 -4.71 4.82
CA ASN A 271 -8.64 -3.79 5.90
C ASN A 271 -7.88 -4.54 7.00
N PHE A 272 -7.00 -3.84 7.70
CA PHE A 272 -6.06 -4.47 8.62
C PHE A 272 -6.05 -3.82 10.00
N SER A 273 -5.74 -4.62 11.03
CA SER A 273 -5.33 -4.13 12.33
C SER A 273 -3.90 -3.53 12.27
N PRO A 274 -3.44 -2.87 13.33
CA PRO A 274 -2.01 -2.74 13.60
C PRO A 274 -1.29 -4.09 13.57
N ILE A 275 0.04 -4.04 13.47
CA ILE A 275 0.88 -5.24 13.51
C ILE A 275 1.28 -5.49 14.97
N PHE A 276 1.21 -6.74 15.40
CA PHE A 276 1.63 -7.19 16.73
C PHE A 276 2.87 -8.05 16.61
N LYS A 277 3.84 -7.77 17.45
CA LYS A 277 5.08 -8.53 17.58
C LYS A 277 4.97 -9.47 18.77
N VAL A 278 5.15 -10.75 18.55
CA VAL A 278 5.28 -11.78 19.57
C VAL A 278 6.75 -12.16 19.68
N LYS A 279 7.31 -12.03 20.87
CA LYS A 279 8.71 -12.39 21.14
C LYS A 279 8.98 -13.85 20.83
N ALA A 280 10.23 -14.16 20.49
CA ALA A 280 10.68 -15.50 20.12
C ALA A 280 10.38 -16.55 21.19
N ASP A 281 10.48 -16.16 22.46
CA ASP A 281 10.21 -16.98 23.65
C ASP A 281 8.77 -16.88 24.16
N PHE A 282 7.90 -16.14 23.43
CA PHE A 282 6.52 -15.84 23.81
C PHE A 282 6.36 -15.05 25.13
N SER A 283 7.41 -14.40 25.62
CA SER A 283 7.38 -13.63 26.88
C SER A 283 6.55 -12.37 26.81
N SER A 284 6.41 -11.77 25.63
CA SER A 284 5.56 -10.58 25.42
C SER A 284 4.89 -10.57 24.04
N VAL A 285 3.78 -9.83 24.00
CA VAL A 285 3.08 -9.44 22.78
C VAL A 285 2.94 -7.93 22.81
N GLU A 286 3.42 -7.25 21.78
CA GLU A 286 3.48 -5.79 21.72
C GLU A 286 2.95 -5.31 20.35
N GLU A 287 2.19 -4.22 20.34
CA GLU A 287 1.87 -3.53 19.09
C GLU A 287 3.13 -2.83 18.56
N VAL A 288 3.39 -2.98 17.26
CA VAL A 288 4.54 -2.35 16.61
C VAL A 288 4.32 -0.84 16.54
N GLN A 289 5.23 -0.09 17.14
CA GLN A 289 5.28 1.37 17.05
C GLN A 289 6.14 1.77 15.86
N TRP A 290 5.53 2.42 14.86
CA TRP A 290 6.19 2.71 13.58
C TRP A 290 7.30 3.77 13.71
N ASP A 291 7.22 4.66 14.69
CA ASP A 291 8.26 5.67 14.98
C ASP A 291 9.56 5.01 15.45
N GLU A 292 9.49 3.78 15.98
CA GLU A 292 10.62 3.00 16.43
C GLU A 292 11.22 2.09 15.35
N VAL A 293 10.51 1.93 14.22
CA VAL A 293 11.00 1.11 13.10
C VAL A 293 12.10 1.84 12.37
N LYS A 294 13.32 1.33 12.48
CA LYS A 294 14.46 1.82 11.70
C LYS A 294 14.38 1.22 10.30
N TRP A 295 14.26 2.09 9.33
CA TRP A 295 14.33 1.74 7.91
C TRP A 295 15.82 1.77 7.50
N GLU A 296 16.46 0.59 7.42
CA GLU A 296 17.81 0.43 6.89
C GLU A 296 17.81 0.39 5.35
#